data_e618d88063076d8b3baf56c8c26feb31
#
_entry.id   e618d88063076d8b3baf56c8c26feb31
#
_cell.length_a   1.000
_cell.length_b   1.000
_cell.length_c   1.000
_cell.angle_alpha   90.00
_cell.angle_beta   90.00
_cell.angle_gamma   90.00
#
_symmetry.space_group_name_H-M   'P 1'
#
loop_
_entity.id
_entity.type
_entity.pdbx_description
1 polymer ?
#
loop_
_entity_poly.entity_id
_entity_poly.type
_entity_poly.pdbx_seq_one_letter_code
_entity_poly.pdbx_strand_id
1 'polypeptide(L)'
;MANKTNLPKTLTFTFEGRDYTLEFTARTCEIAYTKYDLRIEDGASAIFRLPTLFKCALLKNHADVSNALVERMLDALGNKAELAGKLAEMYLAPAMSLVEESKNEEEGNAISWNASF
;
A
#
# COMPACT_ATOMS: atom_id res chain seq x y z
N MET A 1 -21.73 -0.01 0.15
CA MET A 1 -21.56 0.67 0.42
C MET A 1 -20.64 1.21 1.29
N ALA A 2 -20.90 1.63 2.08
CA ALA A 2 -20.16 2.37 2.99
C ALA A 2 -19.01 1.70 3.58
N ASN A 3 -18.90 0.46 3.45
CA ASN A 3 -17.86 -0.20 4.11
C ASN A 3 -16.51 0.16 3.68
N LYS A 4 -16.36 0.67 2.48
CA LYS A 4 -15.05 1.03 2.03
C LYS A 4 -14.47 2.16 2.78
N THR A 5 -15.31 2.94 3.39
CA THR A 5 -14.79 4.09 4.10
C THR A 5 -14.11 3.74 5.38
N ASN A 6 -14.19 2.50 5.82
CA ASN A 6 -13.53 2.12 7.05
C ASN A 6 -12.06 1.83 6.88
N LEU A 7 -11.58 1.76 5.67
CA LEU A 7 -10.16 1.53 5.44
C LEU A 7 -9.40 2.83 5.63
N PRO A 8 -8.43 2.88 6.53
CA PRO A 8 -7.68 4.11 6.74
C PRO A 8 -6.77 4.40 5.55
N LYS A 9 -6.52 5.68 5.32
CA LYS A 9 -5.55 6.06 4.31
C LYS A 9 -4.14 5.98 4.83
N THR A 10 -3.96 6.16 6.12
CA THR A 10 -2.64 6.14 6.72
C THR A 10 -2.70 5.37 8.03
N LEU A 11 -1.58 4.81 8.41
CA LEU A 11 -1.38 4.27 9.74
C LEU A 11 -0.19 4.99 10.33
N THR A 12 -0.26 5.34 11.59
CA THR A 12 0.84 6.05 12.24
C THR A 12 1.30 5.30 13.47
N PHE A 13 2.57 5.45 13.80
CA PHE A 13 3.11 4.88 15.01
C PHE A 13 4.33 5.70 15.43
N THR A 14 4.70 5.55 16.70
CA THR A 14 5.89 6.22 17.23
C THR A 14 6.93 5.16 17.55
N PHE A 15 8.14 5.36 17.09
CA PHE A 15 9.22 4.44 17.35
C PHE A 15 10.46 5.24 17.74
N GLU A 16 11.00 4.95 18.90
CA GLU A 16 12.19 5.63 19.42
C GLU A 16 12.04 7.14 19.38
N GLY A 17 10.86 7.60 19.81
CA GLY A 17 10.63 9.04 19.96
C GLY A 17 10.29 9.76 18.67
N ARG A 18 10.16 9.05 17.56
CA ARG A 18 9.86 9.68 16.29
C ARG A 18 8.59 9.09 15.72
N ASP A 19 7.76 9.94 15.11
CA ASP A 19 6.51 9.52 14.51
C ASP A 19 6.72 9.10 13.07
N TYR A 20 6.07 8.01 12.69
CA TYR A 20 6.14 7.50 11.33
C TYR A 20 4.74 7.32 10.78
N THR A 21 4.60 7.56 9.48
CA THR A 21 3.33 7.42 8.77
C THR A 21 3.49 6.41 7.66
N LEU A 22 2.62 5.42 7.67
CA LEU A 22 2.55 4.42 6.61
C LEU A 22 1.43 4.81 5.67
N GLU A 23 1.73 4.84 4.38
CA GLU A 23 0.77 5.28 3.39
C GLU A 23 1.12 4.72 2.03
N PHE A 24 0.09 4.35 1.26
CA PHE A 24 0.29 3.94 -0.12
C PHE A 24 -0.40 4.95 -1.04
N THR A 25 0.26 5.30 -2.12
CA THR A 25 -0.31 6.10 -3.20
C THR A 25 -0.19 5.30 -4.48
N ALA A 26 -0.83 5.76 -5.55
CA ALA A 26 -0.70 5.07 -6.83
C ALA A 26 0.78 4.96 -7.23
N ARG A 27 1.52 6.03 -6.99
CA ARG A 27 2.95 6.04 -7.35
C ARG A 27 3.76 5.04 -6.53
N THR A 28 3.56 5.00 -5.22
CA THR A 28 4.33 4.07 -4.40
C THR A 28 3.90 2.64 -4.63
N CYS A 29 2.64 2.40 -4.99
CA CYS A 29 2.19 1.07 -5.36
C CYS A 29 2.87 0.62 -6.66
N GLU A 30 3.02 1.52 -7.61
CA GLU A 30 3.72 1.21 -8.84
C GLU A 30 5.16 0.83 -8.56
N ILE A 31 5.82 1.60 -7.72
CA ILE A 31 7.20 1.31 -7.33
C ILE A 31 7.28 -0.05 -6.64
N ALA A 32 6.36 -0.32 -5.74
CA ALA A 32 6.35 -1.58 -5.01
C ALA A 32 6.20 -2.76 -5.97
N TYR A 33 5.31 -2.64 -6.91
CA TYR A 33 5.06 -3.73 -7.86
C TYR A 33 6.25 -3.93 -8.79
N THR A 34 6.78 -2.84 -9.36
CA THR A 34 7.81 -2.97 -10.39
C THR A 34 9.19 -3.17 -9.82
N LYS A 35 9.52 -2.49 -8.71
CA LYS A 35 10.86 -2.56 -8.17
C LYS A 35 11.02 -3.67 -7.14
N TYR A 36 9.98 -3.93 -6.37
CA TYR A 36 10.07 -4.91 -5.29
C TYR A 36 9.27 -6.18 -5.56
N ASP A 37 8.62 -6.25 -6.73
CA ASP A 37 7.83 -7.41 -7.11
C ASP A 37 6.79 -7.75 -6.04
N LEU A 38 6.18 -6.72 -5.48
CA LEU A 38 5.23 -6.91 -4.39
C LEU A 38 3.88 -7.34 -4.95
N ARG A 39 3.50 -8.57 -4.67
CA ARG A 39 2.25 -9.15 -5.13
C ARG A 39 1.53 -9.72 -3.95
N ILE A 40 0.28 -9.31 -3.79
CA ILE A 40 -0.53 -9.76 -2.67
C ILE A 40 -1.76 -10.46 -3.25
N GLU A 41 -1.86 -11.76 -3.00
CA GLU A 41 -2.95 -12.56 -3.55
C GLU A 41 -3.93 -12.99 -2.48
N ASP A 42 -3.48 -13.17 -1.27
CA ASP A 42 -4.36 -13.59 -0.18
C ASP A 42 -3.70 -13.22 1.15
N GLY A 43 -4.35 -13.65 2.25
CA GLY A 43 -3.84 -13.33 3.58
C GLY A 43 -2.48 -13.91 3.89
N ALA A 44 -2.21 -15.10 3.38
CA ALA A 44 -0.89 -15.71 3.60
C ALA A 44 0.18 -14.92 2.86
N SER A 45 -0.10 -14.50 1.63
CA SER A 45 0.83 -13.65 0.89
C SER A 45 1.13 -12.38 1.65
N ALA A 46 0.10 -11.78 2.25
CA ALA A 46 0.29 -10.54 2.98
C ALA A 46 1.23 -10.75 4.15
N ILE A 47 1.07 -11.85 4.87
CA ILE A 47 1.91 -12.11 6.03
C ILE A 47 3.36 -12.32 5.61
N PHE A 48 3.57 -13.12 4.58
CA PHE A 48 4.94 -13.39 4.12
C PHE A 48 5.59 -12.18 3.49
N ARG A 49 4.80 -11.27 2.95
CA ARG A 49 5.32 -10.06 2.33
C ARG A 49 5.31 -8.86 3.26
N LEU A 50 5.01 -9.06 4.54
CA LEU A 50 4.91 -7.93 5.47
C LEU A 50 6.15 -7.05 5.48
N PRO A 51 7.38 -7.58 5.49
CA PRO A 51 8.53 -6.68 5.49
C PRO A 51 8.55 -5.77 4.26
N THR A 52 8.21 -6.30 3.09
CA THR A 52 8.17 -5.50 1.88
C THR A 52 7.01 -4.52 1.89
N LEU A 53 5.83 -4.97 2.34
CA LEU A 53 4.68 -4.08 2.48
C LEU A 53 5.01 -2.90 3.39
N PHE A 54 5.63 -3.20 4.52
CA PHE A 54 5.96 -2.17 5.50
C PHE A 54 6.96 -1.18 4.92
N LYS A 55 8.01 -1.69 4.29
CA LYS A 55 9.02 -0.82 3.69
C LYS A 55 8.40 0.07 2.62
N CYS A 56 7.55 -0.50 1.76
CA CYS A 56 6.94 0.28 0.70
C CYS A 56 5.94 1.28 1.23
N ALA A 57 5.27 0.98 2.34
CA ALA A 57 4.36 1.92 2.97
C ALA A 57 5.09 3.12 3.56
N LEU A 58 6.39 3.01 3.80
CA LEU A 58 7.19 4.13 4.29
C LEU A 58 7.71 5.02 3.16
N LEU A 59 7.65 4.57 1.91
CA LEU A 59 8.30 5.28 0.82
C LEU A 59 7.80 6.70 0.62
N LYS A 60 6.51 6.92 0.80
CA LYS A 60 5.97 8.24 0.53
C LYS A 60 6.49 9.28 1.51
N ASN A 61 6.52 8.94 2.78
CA ASN A 61 6.82 9.90 3.83
C ASN A 61 8.21 9.73 4.45
N HIS A 62 8.81 8.56 4.30
CA HIS A 62 10.07 8.25 4.97
C HIS A 62 10.95 7.39 4.06
N ALA A 63 11.25 7.90 2.87
CA ALA A 63 11.95 7.12 1.85
C ALA A 63 13.36 6.75 2.26
N ASP A 64 13.94 7.48 3.22
CA ASP A 64 15.31 7.27 3.62
C ASP A 64 15.50 6.23 4.73
N VAL A 65 14.43 5.57 5.15
CA VAL A 65 14.53 4.59 6.22
C VAL A 65 15.30 3.37 5.74
N SER A 66 16.28 2.93 6.52
CA SER A 66 17.12 1.80 6.13
C SER A 66 16.40 0.48 6.39
N ASN A 67 16.87 -0.57 5.74
CA ASN A 67 16.31 -1.90 5.97
C ASN A 67 16.51 -2.36 7.41
N ALA A 68 17.64 -2.01 8.01
CA ALA A 68 17.89 -2.38 9.40
C ALA A 68 16.87 -1.72 10.32
N LEU A 69 16.53 -0.46 10.05
CA LEU A 69 15.54 0.23 10.86
C LEU A 69 14.16 -0.38 10.66
N VAL A 70 13.83 -0.75 9.42
CA VAL A 70 12.56 -1.41 9.14
C VAL A 70 12.43 -2.70 9.95
N GLU A 71 13.50 -3.48 10.02
CA GLU A 71 13.46 -4.72 10.78
C GLU A 71 13.24 -4.47 12.26
N ARG A 72 13.91 -3.44 12.79
CA ARG A 72 13.75 -3.10 14.19
C ARG A 72 12.33 -2.64 14.50
N MET A 73 11.74 -1.86 13.61
CA MET A 73 10.36 -1.42 13.78
C MET A 73 9.41 -2.60 13.77
N LEU A 74 9.57 -3.51 12.81
CA LEU A 74 8.69 -4.67 12.72
C LEU A 74 8.80 -5.56 13.93
N ASP A 75 10.01 -5.74 14.45
CA ASP A 75 10.19 -6.54 15.64
C ASP A 75 9.48 -5.93 16.85
N ALA A 76 9.41 -4.61 16.89
CA ALA A 76 8.81 -3.92 18.02
C ALA A 76 7.28 -3.85 17.93
N LEU A 77 6.74 -3.89 16.71
CA LEU A 77 5.30 -3.77 16.54
C LEU A 77 4.61 -5.10 16.84
N GLY A 78 3.49 -5.02 17.51
CA GLY A 78 2.70 -6.21 17.80
C GLY A 78 1.64 -6.43 16.73
N ASN A 79 0.93 -7.52 16.86
CA ASN A 79 -0.23 -7.80 16.05
C ASN A 79 0.10 -7.79 14.55
N LYS A 80 1.14 -8.51 14.19
CA LYS A 80 1.66 -8.42 12.82
C LYS A 80 0.70 -8.96 11.78
N ALA A 81 -0.14 -9.93 12.13
CA ALA A 81 -1.12 -10.45 11.18
C ALA A 81 -2.13 -9.38 10.80
N GLU A 82 -2.60 -8.62 11.79
CA GLU A 82 -3.54 -7.55 11.52
C GLU A 82 -2.87 -6.44 10.73
N LEU A 83 -1.64 -6.11 11.09
CA LEU A 83 -0.88 -5.09 10.36
C LEU A 83 -0.71 -5.48 8.89
N ALA A 84 -0.35 -6.75 8.64
CA ALA A 84 -0.19 -7.22 7.27
C ALA A 84 -1.49 -7.11 6.50
N GLY A 85 -2.60 -7.46 7.11
CA GLY A 85 -3.90 -7.37 6.45
C GLY A 85 -4.27 -5.94 6.11
N LYS A 86 -4.06 -5.01 7.06
CA LYS A 86 -4.36 -3.61 6.81
C LYS A 86 -3.48 -3.03 5.70
N LEU A 87 -2.18 -3.33 5.74
CA LEU A 87 -1.28 -2.80 4.73
C LEU A 87 -1.60 -3.38 3.36
N ALA A 88 -1.99 -4.66 3.30
CA ALA A 88 -2.37 -5.25 2.02
C ALA A 88 -3.58 -4.56 1.43
N GLU A 89 -4.59 -4.27 2.26
CA GLU A 89 -5.77 -3.56 1.78
C GLU A 89 -5.42 -2.17 1.31
N MET A 90 -4.57 -1.48 2.05
CA MET A 90 -4.15 -0.14 1.68
C MET A 90 -3.33 -0.16 0.39
N TYR A 91 -2.54 -1.20 0.19
CA TYR A 91 -1.74 -1.35 -1.02
C TYR A 91 -2.63 -1.55 -2.25
N LEU A 92 -3.70 -2.30 -2.10
CA LEU A 92 -4.58 -2.59 -3.22
C LEU A 92 -5.55 -1.45 -3.52
N ALA A 93 -5.85 -0.62 -2.54
CA ALA A 93 -6.86 0.43 -2.70
C ALA A 93 -6.54 1.43 -3.82
N PRO A 94 -5.32 1.95 -3.94
CA PRO A 94 -5.04 2.89 -5.02
C PRO A 94 -5.19 2.27 -6.41
N ALA A 95 -4.85 0.99 -6.54
CA ALA A 95 -5.02 0.33 -7.83
C ALA A 95 -6.49 0.18 -8.18
N MET A 96 -7.30 -0.15 -7.18
CA MET A 96 -8.74 -0.27 -7.42
C MET A 96 -9.35 1.09 -7.74
N SER A 97 -8.89 2.13 -7.08
CA SER A 97 -9.34 3.48 -7.39
C SER A 97 -9.04 3.88 -8.82
N LEU A 98 -7.87 3.52 -9.30
CA LEU A 98 -7.51 3.83 -10.68
C LEU A 98 -8.45 3.16 -11.67
N VAL A 99 -8.82 1.92 -11.39
CA VAL A 99 -9.74 1.21 -12.24
C VAL A 99 -11.11 1.89 -12.24
N GLU A 100 -11.58 2.27 -11.06
CA GLU A 100 -12.87 2.92 -10.94
C GLU A 100 -12.89 4.28 -11.59
N GLU A 101 -11.82 5.03 -11.44
CA GLU A 101 -11.74 6.34 -12.09
C GLU A 101 -11.76 6.21 -13.59
N SER A 102 -11.10 5.21 -14.13
CA SER A 102 -11.11 5.01 -15.56
C SER A 102 -12.51 4.76 -16.07
N LYS A 103 -13.28 3.96 -15.34
CA LYS A 103 -14.64 3.71 -15.73
C LYS A 103 -15.47 4.97 -15.69
N ASN A 104 -15.32 5.75 -14.67
CA ASN A 104 -16.09 6.98 -14.54
C ASN A 104 -15.71 7.98 -15.61
N GLU A 105 -14.46 8.06 -15.93
CA GLU A 105 -13.99 9.01 -16.92
C GLU A 105 -14.49 8.68 -18.32
N GLU A 106 -14.73 7.42 -18.57
CA GLU A 106 -15.26 7.05 -19.87
C GLU A 106 -16.58 7.72 -20.13
N GLU A 107 -17.34 7.99 -19.10
CA GLU A 107 -18.61 8.63 -19.27
C GLU A 107 -18.46 10.12 -19.46
N GLY A 108 -17.33 10.66 -19.09
CA GLY A 108 -17.12 12.09 -19.15
C GLY A 108 -16.08 12.50 -20.13
N ASN A 109 -14.86 12.66 -19.69
CA ASN A 109 -13.82 13.27 -20.47
C ASN A 109 -12.68 12.37 -20.89
N ALA A 110 -12.70 11.12 -20.50
CA ALA A 110 -11.57 10.25 -20.77
C ALA A 110 -11.41 10.03 -22.27
N ILE A 111 -10.19 9.93 -22.71
CA ILE A 111 -9.92 9.59 -24.09
C ILE A 111 -10.12 8.10 -24.27
N SER A 112 -10.94 7.74 -25.21
CA SER A 112 -11.19 6.35 -25.48
C SER A 112 -10.07 5.72 -26.27
N TRP A 113 -9.82 4.48 -26.04
CA TRP A 113 -8.85 3.75 -26.82
C TRP A 113 -9.41 2.37 -27.12
N ASN A 114 -8.96 1.79 -28.23
CA ASN A 114 -9.40 0.48 -28.63
C ASN A 114 -8.23 -0.33 -29.05
N ALA A 115 -8.34 -1.64 -28.81
CA ALA A 115 -7.35 -2.55 -29.34
C ALA A 115 -7.86 -3.05 -30.70
N SER A 116 -6.96 -3.05 -31.66
CA SER A 116 -7.31 -3.53 -32.97
C SER A 116 -6.47 -4.73 -33.28
N PHE A 117 -7.08 -5.79 -33.65
CA PHE A 117 -6.34 -7.02 -33.89
C PHE A 117 -6.55 -7.52 -35.30
#